data_016733db54df8d392f2772160517142a
#
_entry.id   016733db54df8d392f2772160517142a
#
_cell.length_a   1.000
_cell.length_b   1.000
_cell.length_c   1.000
_cell.angle_alpha   90.00
_cell.angle_beta   90.00
_cell.angle_gamma   90.00
#
_symmetry.space_group_name_H-M   'P 1'
#
loop_
_entity.id
_entity.type
_entity.pdbx_description
1 polymer ?
#
loop_
_entity_poly.entity_id
_entity_poly.type
_entity_poly.pdbx_seq_one_letter_code
_entity_poly.pdbx_strand_id
1 'polypeptide(L)'
;MRSRSVGDDVLCGTVDIAAPPARLLADWERETMLRLALEPGDVESLPLARSRMRWPDYRHYVQAVSDWTGAVGLPGVLAASDAALMVCRGARYHHDGVQYGGAAFCNLFVSEDKGLDLHFPMAGRRIPLVRGTVVLFDTGQPHGVIERSSQGFDAADFPAGRDCSQVFLTWELPIESADVARALRIAFDTVPSCQVQPLGAQIWRNGMPASVCPDSGRWWQGA
;
A
#
# COMPACT_ATOMS: atom_id res chain seq x y z
N MET A 1 8.76 -6.25 -20.64
CA MET A 1 7.56 -6.41 -19.78
C MET A 1 6.36 -6.56 -20.71
N ARG A 2 5.48 -7.55 -20.49
CA ARG A 2 4.26 -7.72 -21.28
C ARG A 2 3.31 -6.55 -20.98
N SER A 3 2.54 -6.10 -21.96
CA SER A 3 1.48 -5.11 -21.71
C SER A 3 0.42 -5.72 -20.78
N ARG A 4 -0.09 -4.94 -19.85
CA ARG A 4 -1.12 -5.40 -18.92
C ARG A 4 -2.10 -4.28 -18.58
N SER A 5 -3.28 -4.65 -18.11
CA SER A 5 -4.19 -3.69 -17.47
C SER A 5 -3.70 -3.34 -16.05
N VAL A 6 -4.18 -2.21 -15.52
CA VAL A 6 -4.18 -1.98 -14.06
C VAL A 6 -5.33 -2.79 -13.46
N GLY A 7 -5.06 -3.49 -12.37
CA GLY A 7 -6.08 -4.28 -11.67
C GLY A 7 -7.12 -3.39 -11.02
N ASP A 8 -8.39 -3.77 -11.11
CA ASP A 8 -9.52 -3.01 -10.56
C ASP A 8 -9.89 -3.45 -9.14
N ASP A 9 -9.52 -4.68 -8.75
CA ASP A 9 -9.89 -5.23 -7.45
C ASP A 9 -8.88 -4.85 -6.37
N VAL A 10 -9.42 -4.56 -5.19
CA VAL A 10 -8.68 -4.39 -3.94
C VAL A 10 -9.22 -5.41 -2.95
N LEU A 11 -8.38 -6.36 -2.54
CA LEU A 11 -8.73 -7.31 -1.50
C LEU A 11 -8.35 -6.73 -0.14
N CYS A 12 -9.24 -6.82 0.83
CA CYS A 12 -8.96 -6.36 2.19
C CYS A 12 -9.59 -7.28 3.22
N GLY A 13 -8.99 -7.28 4.39
CA GLY A 13 -9.46 -8.03 5.54
C GLY A 13 -8.85 -7.53 6.83
N THR A 14 -9.17 -8.21 7.91
CA THR A 14 -8.58 -7.94 9.22
C THR A 14 -8.04 -9.25 9.77
N VAL A 15 -6.81 -9.22 10.27
CA VAL A 15 -6.18 -10.34 10.98
C VAL A 15 -5.98 -9.96 12.44
N ASP A 16 -6.09 -10.96 13.32
CA ASP A 16 -5.85 -10.76 14.74
C ASP A 16 -4.34 -10.79 15.02
N ILE A 17 -3.81 -9.64 15.42
CA ILE A 17 -2.42 -9.47 15.82
C ILE A 17 -2.32 -8.65 17.09
N ALA A 18 -1.40 -9.03 17.96
CA ALA A 18 -1.09 -8.29 19.19
C ALA A 18 -0.55 -6.88 18.86
N ALA A 19 -0.55 -5.98 19.84
CA ALA A 19 0.17 -4.72 19.69
C ALA A 19 1.68 -4.98 19.66
N PRO A 20 2.46 -4.27 18.81
CA PRO A 20 3.91 -4.29 18.92
C PRO A 20 4.34 -3.85 20.33
N PRO A 21 5.47 -4.36 20.85
CA PRO A 21 5.97 -3.95 22.16
C PRO A 21 6.11 -2.42 22.27
N ALA A 22 5.71 -1.82 23.38
CA ALA A 22 5.75 -0.36 23.59
C ALA A 22 7.13 0.26 23.31
N ARG A 23 8.22 -0.49 23.65
CA ARG A 23 9.58 -0.06 23.36
C ARG A 23 9.85 0.02 21.83
N LEU A 24 9.27 -0.90 21.07
CA LEU A 24 9.44 -0.90 19.60
C LEU A 24 8.65 0.26 18.97
N LEU A 25 7.44 0.53 19.45
CA LEU A 25 6.66 1.68 19.03
C LEU A 25 7.40 3.00 19.29
N ALA A 26 7.99 3.16 20.48
CA ALA A 26 8.79 4.34 20.82
C ALA A 26 10.07 4.46 19.94
N ASP A 27 10.68 3.33 19.56
CA ASP A 27 11.82 3.34 18.63
C ASP A 27 11.40 3.80 17.23
N TRP A 28 10.25 3.36 16.72
CA TRP A 28 9.70 3.78 15.42
C TRP A 28 9.31 5.25 15.43
N GLU A 29 8.62 5.70 16.48
CA GLU A 29 8.25 7.10 16.63
C GLU A 29 9.49 8.02 16.61
N ARG A 30 10.53 7.64 17.35
CA ARG A 30 11.80 8.38 17.36
C ARG A 30 12.47 8.39 15.99
N GLU A 31 12.50 7.25 15.28
CA GLU A 31 13.06 7.14 13.94
C GLU A 31 12.31 8.07 12.98
N THR A 32 10.98 8.01 13.01
CA THR A 32 10.09 8.82 12.16
C THR A 32 10.26 10.31 12.39
N MET A 33 10.26 10.73 13.67
CA MET A 33 10.30 12.16 14.01
C MET A 33 11.68 12.78 13.92
N LEU A 34 12.74 12.07 14.35
CA LEU A 34 14.07 12.67 14.48
C LEU A 34 15.00 12.38 13.30
N ARG A 35 14.85 11.26 12.61
CA ARG A 35 15.75 10.88 11.53
C ARG A 35 15.14 11.05 10.16
N LEU A 36 13.89 10.65 9.99
CA LEU A 36 13.20 10.80 8.71
C LEU A 36 12.58 12.19 8.54
N ALA A 37 12.25 12.87 9.65
CA ALA A 37 11.55 14.16 9.64
C ALA A 37 10.31 14.12 8.73
N LEU A 38 9.48 13.07 8.88
CA LEU A 38 8.44 12.70 7.95
C LEU A 38 7.40 13.82 7.78
N GLU A 39 7.31 14.35 6.57
CA GLU A 39 6.35 15.40 6.21
C GLU A 39 4.96 14.79 5.89
N PRO A 40 3.87 15.56 5.97
CA PRO A 40 2.56 15.10 5.51
C PRO A 40 2.57 14.68 4.04
N GLY A 41 2.22 13.42 3.80
CA GLY A 41 2.18 12.82 2.46
C GLY A 41 3.36 11.93 2.13
N ASP A 42 4.38 11.87 2.99
CA ASP A 42 5.55 11.02 2.78
C ASP A 42 5.32 9.57 3.21
N VAL A 43 5.98 8.68 2.49
CA VAL A 43 6.07 7.24 2.78
C VAL A 43 7.54 6.83 2.74
N GLU A 44 8.04 6.29 3.86
CA GLU A 44 9.46 5.98 4.02
C GLU A 44 9.69 4.59 4.60
N SER A 45 10.87 4.03 4.37
CA SER A 45 11.24 2.73 4.93
C SER A 45 11.84 2.84 6.32
N LEU A 46 11.47 1.89 7.19
CA LEU A 46 12.08 1.69 8.50
C LEU A 46 13.01 0.46 8.48
N PRO A 47 14.07 0.42 9.32
CA PRO A 47 15.03 -0.69 9.33
C PRO A 47 14.41 -1.96 9.93
N LEU A 48 13.78 -2.81 9.11
CA LEU A 48 13.10 -4.04 9.53
C LEU A 48 14.03 -5.00 10.28
N ALA A 49 15.27 -5.21 9.81
CA ALA A 49 16.20 -6.12 10.45
C ALA A 49 16.46 -5.75 11.92
N ARG A 50 16.60 -4.46 12.21
CA ARG A 50 16.75 -3.93 13.57
C ARG A 50 15.46 -4.08 14.38
N SER A 51 14.31 -3.83 13.77
CA SER A 51 12.98 -3.97 14.39
C SER A 51 12.72 -5.42 14.79
N ARG A 52 12.99 -6.39 13.90
CA ARG A 52 12.79 -7.84 14.14
C ARG A 52 13.50 -8.36 15.39
N MET A 53 14.70 -7.86 15.70
CA MET A 53 15.43 -8.27 16.92
C MET A 53 14.68 -7.93 18.21
N ARG A 54 13.76 -7.00 18.17
CA ARG A 54 12.98 -6.51 19.32
C ARG A 54 11.48 -6.79 19.20
N TRP A 55 11.11 -7.58 18.19
CA TRP A 55 9.73 -7.91 17.86
C TRP A 55 9.49 -9.41 18.01
N PRO A 56 9.26 -9.92 19.23
CA PRO A 56 9.17 -11.35 19.48
C PRO A 56 8.08 -12.02 18.67
N ASP A 57 6.95 -11.34 18.48
CA ASP A 57 5.79 -11.86 17.78
C ASP A 57 5.83 -11.65 16.26
N TYR A 58 6.92 -11.13 15.69
CA TYR A 58 7.03 -10.84 14.25
C TYR A 58 6.58 -12.01 13.37
N ARG A 59 6.93 -13.25 13.76
CA ARG A 59 6.53 -14.45 13.01
C ARG A 59 5.03 -14.66 12.99
N HIS A 60 4.30 -14.30 14.06
CA HIS A 60 2.85 -14.39 14.13
C HIS A 60 2.19 -13.40 13.17
N TYR A 61 2.75 -12.21 12.99
CA TYR A 61 2.26 -11.23 12.01
C TYR A 61 2.38 -11.78 10.59
N VAL A 62 3.56 -12.32 10.24
CA VAL A 62 3.77 -12.95 8.92
C VAL A 62 2.83 -14.13 8.72
N GLN A 63 2.66 -14.99 9.74
CA GLN A 63 1.75 -16.13 9.66
C GLN A 63 0.30 -15.70 9.48
N ALA A 64 -0.16 -14.68 10.22
CA ALA A 64 -1.54 -14.17 10.10
C ALA A 64 -1.83 -13.65 8.68
N VAL A 65 -0.87 -12.95 8.05
CA VAL A 65 -1.03 -12.53 6.64
C VAL A 65 -0.99 -13.72 5.70
N SER A 66 -0.12 -14.72 5.96
CA SER A 66 -0.06 -15.95 5.15
C SER A 66 -1.37 -16.73 5.19
N ASP A 67 -1.98 -16.83 6.37
CA ASP A 67 -3.28 -17.52 6.55
C ASP A 67 -4.39 -16.75 5.82
N TRP A 68 -4.40 -15.40 5.93
CA TRP A 68 -5.35 -14.57 5.23
C TRP A 68 -5.20 -14.68 3.71
N THR A 69 -3.97 -14.60 3.18
CA THR A 69 -3.74 -14.75 1.74
C THR A 69 -4.18 -16.13 1.25
N GLY A 70 -3.94 -17.18 2.05
CA GLY A 70 -4.45 -18.53 1.77
C GLY A 70 -5.99 -18.58 1.72
N ALA A 71 -6.66 -17.91 2.65
CA ALA A 71 -8.13 -17.86 2.72
C ALA A 71 -8.76 -17.10 1.52
N VAL A 72 -8.06 -16.13 0.95
CA VAL A 72 -8.52 -15.42 -0.27
C VAL A 72 -8.03 -16.07 -1.57
N GLY A 73 -7.53 -17.31 -1.51
CA GLY A 73 -7.16 -18.10 -2.68
C GLY A 73 -5.73 -17.91 -3.19
N LEU A 74 -4.84 -17.36 -2.34
CA LEU A 74 -3.43 -17.09 -2.65
C LEU A 74 -2.49 -17.83 -1.68
N PRO A 75 -2.56 -19.17 -1.54
CA PRO A 75 -1.75 -19.91 -0.60
C PRO A 75 -0.26 -19.81 -0.97
N GLY A 76 0.59 -19.58 0.04
CA GLY A 76 2.04 -19.57 -0.13
C GLY A 76 2.60 -18.36 -0.90
N VAL A 77 1.79 -17.40 -1.29
CA VAL A 77 2.20 -16.27 -2.14
C VAL A 77 3.29 -15.40 -1.49
N LEU A 78 3.34 -15.33 -0.16
CA LEU A 78 4.35 -14.55 0.57
C LEU A 78 5.73 -15.21 0.58
N ALA A 79 5.84 -16.50 0.28
CA ALA A 79 7.11 -17.24 0.38
C ALA A 79 8.17 -16.77 -0.63
N ALA A 80 7.76 -16.13 -1.72
CA ALA A 80 8.63 -15.62 -2.77
C ALA A 80 9.01 -14.14 -2.58
N SER A 81 8.59 -13.52 -1.46
CA SER A 81 8.75 -12.09 -1.23
C SER A 81 9.31 -11.81 0.15
N ASP A 82 10.27 -10.91 0.24
CA ASP A 82 10.72 -10.36 1.50
C ASP A 82 9.78 -9.25 1.97
N ALA A 83 9.58 -9.18 3.29
CA ALA A 83 8.84 -8.08 3.88
C ALA A 83 9.72 -6.84 4.00
N ALA A 84 9.17 -5.67 3.72
CA ALA A 84 9.71 -4.38 4.14
C ALA A 84 8.84 -3.78 5.26
N LEU A 85 9.45 -2.97 6.12
CA LEU A 85 8.74 -2.19 7.13
C LEU A 85 8.69 -0.75 6.68
N MET A 86 7.50 -0.21 6.59
CA MET A 86 7.24 1.13 6.07
C MET A 86 6.53 1.99 7.10
N VAL A 87 6.66 3.30 6.95
CA VAL A 87 5.89 4.29 7.72
C VAL A 87 5.39 5.38 6.77
N CYS A 88 4.17 5.85 6.98
CA CYS A 88 3.63 7.02 6.28
C CYS A 88 2.98 7.99 7.27
N ARG A 89 3.00 9.27 6.92
CA ARG A 89 2.23 10.33 7.59
C ARG A 89 1.18 10.88 6.64
N GLY A 90 0.11 10.11 6.42
CA GLY A 90 -0.70 10.24 5.23
C GLY A 90 0.07 9.80 3.98
N ALA A 91 -0.58 9.81 2.83
CA ALA A 91 0.08 9.67 1.54
C ALA A 91 -0.74 10.43 0.49
N ARG A 92 -0.10 11.33 -0.26
CA ARG A 92 -0.72 11.97 -1.42
C ARG A 92 -1.14 10.90 -2.41
N TYR A 93 -2.17 11.17 -3.21
CA TYR A 93 -2.54 10.20 -4.22
C TYR A 93 -1.42 10.01 -5.24
N HIS A 94 -1.09 8.76 -5.47
CA HIS A 94 -0.06 8.31 -6.39
C HIS A 94 -0.38 6.91 -6.90
N HIS A 95 0.45 6.38 -7.74
CA HIS A 95 0.57 4.96 -8.06
C HIS A 95 2.05 4.59 -8.06
N ASP A 96 2.35 3.36 -7.72
CA ASP A 96 3.72 2.83 -7.68
C ASP A 96 4.09 2.04 -8.94
N GLY A 97 3.19 2.00 -9.91
CA GLY A 97 3.34 1.19 -11.12
C GLY A 97 4.56 1.53 -11.98
N VAL A 98 5.17 2.71 -11.81
CA VAL A 98 6.42 3.07 -12.49
C VAL A 98 7.60 2.29 -11.91
N GLN A 99 7.68 2.22 -10.59
CA GLN A 99 8.77 1.55 -9.87
C GLN A 99 8.50 0.06 -9.65
N TYR A 100 7.26 -0.29 -9.35
CA TYR A 100 6.81 -1.64 -8.94
C TYR A 100 5.83 -2.26 -9.92
N GLY A 101 5.89 -1.90 -11.20
CA GLY A 101 4.91 -2.34 -12.22
C GLY A 101 4.81 -3.84 -12.45
N GLY A 102 5.77 -4.63 -11.96
CA GLY A 102 5.75 -6.10 -11.95
C GLY A 102 5.20 -6.72 -10.65
N ALA A 103 4.72 -5.91 -9.71
CA ALA A 103 4.28 -6.38 -8.41
C ALA A 103 2.88 -5.87 -8.02
N ALA A 104 2.24 -6.59 -7.12
CA ALA A 104 1.14 -6.14 -6.29
C ALA A 104 1.66 -5.95 -4.86
N PHE A 105 1.13 -4.99 -4.11
CA PHE A 105 1.45 -4.83 -2.70
C PHE A 105 0.46 -5.57 -1.81
N CYS A 106 1.01 -6.34 -0.86
CA CYS A 106 0.27 -6.87 0.27
C CYS A 106 0.73 -6.13 1.53
N ASN A 107 -0.11 -5.28 2.09
CA ASN A 107 0.22 -4.43 3.23
C ASN A 107 -0.52 -4.89 4.48
N LEU A 108 0.19 -5.02 5.60
CA LEU A 108 -0.37 -5.25 6.94
C LEU A 108 -0.11 -4.03 7.82
N PHE A 109 -1.14 -3.32 8.22
CA PHE A 109 -1.03 -2.19 9.14
C PHE A 109 -0.92 -2.66 10.58
N VAL A 110 0.11 -2.18 11.28
CA VAL A 110 0.45 -2.62 12.65
C VAL A 110 0.23 -1.54 13.72
N SER A 111 0.01 -0.30 13.29
CA SER A 111 -0.36 0.82 14.18
C SER A 111 -1.79 0.69 14.66
N GLU A 112 -2.10 1.33 15.77
CA GLU A 112 -3.47 1.54 16.22
C GLU A 112 -4.24 2.46 15.26
N ASP A 113 -5.55 2.60 15.46
CA ASP A 113 -6.39 3.53 14.69
C ASP A 113 -5.99 4.98 14.95
N LYS A 114 -5.55 5.68 13.93
CA LYS A 114 -5.20 7.10 13.93
C LYS A 114 -6.24 7.98 13.22
N GLY A 115 -7.39 7.40 12.88
CA GLY A 115 -8.43 8.08 12.10
C GLY A 115 -8.08 8.25 10.63
N LEU A 116 -7.24 7.35 10.05
CA LEU A 116 -6.82 7.39 8.67
C LEU A 116 -7.44 6.24 7.87
N ASP A 117 -7.67 6.50 6.59
CA ASP A 117 -8.14 5.50 5.63
C ASP A 117 -7.17 5.39 4.45
N LEU A 118 -6.94 4.17 3.97
CA LEU A 118 -6.38 3.92 2.65
C LEU A 118 -7.50 4.06 1.62
N HIS A 119 -7.38 5.03 0.73
CA HIS A 119 -8.41 5.37 -0.24
C HIS A 119 -7.96 5.04 -1.67
N PHE A 120 -8.82 4.32 -2.38
CA PHE A 120 -8.69 3.96 -3.79
C PHE A 120 -9.82 4.65 -4.57
N PRO A 121 -9.60 5.88 -5.07
CA PRO A 121 -10.68 6.68 -5.65
C PRO A 121 -11.27 6.07 -6.92
N MET A 122 -10.45 5.33 -7.70
CA MET A 122 -10.91 4.68 -8.92
C MET A 122 -11.75 3.43 -8.65
N ALA A 123 -11.47 2.72 -7.57
CA ALA A 123 -12.25 1.56 -7.11
C ALA A 123 -13.42 1.95 -6.19
N GLY A 124 -13.54 3.23 -5.82
CA GLY A 124 -14.55 3.71 -4.87
C GLY A 124 -14.42 3.06 -3.49
N ARG A 125 -13.21 2.69 -3.07
CA ARG A 125 -12.96 1.96 -1.81
C ARG A 125 -12.23 2.83 -0.81
N ARG A 126 -12.72 2.81 0.43
CA ARG A 126 -12.05 3.39 1.60
C ARG A 126 -11.90 2.30 2.66
N ILE A 127 -10.69 2.11 3.14
CA ILE A 127 -10.34 1.03 4.07
C ILE A 127 -9.74 1.67 5.32
N PRO A 128 -10.41 1.58 6.48
CA PRO A 128 -9.88 2.10 7.74
C PRO A 128 -8.54 1.45 8.09
N LEU A 129 -7.55 2.27 8.40
CA LEU A 129 -6.24 1.81 8.83
C LEU A 129 -6.22 1.62 10.34
N VAL A 130 -6.55 0.40 10.74
CA VAL A 130 -6.48 -0.06 12.13
C VAL A 130 -5.48 -1.22 12.22
N ARG A 131 -5.05 -1.54 13.44
CA ARG A 131 -4.16 -2.70 13.64
C ARG A 131 -4.80 -3.97 13.10
N GLY A 132 -4.04 -4.71 12.30
CA GLY A 132 -4.49 -5.93 11.67
C GLY A 132 -5.20 -5.73 10.33
N THR A 133 -5.43 -4.49 9.88
CA THR A 133 -5.91 -4.27 8.51
C THR A 133 -4.88 -4.82 7.53
N VAL A 134 -5.31 -5.72 6.65
CA VAL A 134 -4.50 -6.25 5.56
C VAL A 134 -5.15 -5.90 4.23
N VAL A 135 -4.33 -5.44 3.26
CA VAL A 135 -4.80 -5.00 1.95
C VAL A 135 -3.87 -5.52 0.87
N LEU A 136 -4.45 -6.07 -0.19
CA LEU A 136 -3.73 -6.51 -1.39
C LEU A 136 -4.29 -5.76 -2.60
N PHE A 137 -3.41 -5.11 -3.38
CA PHE A 137 -3.79 -4.30 -4.52
C PHE A 137 -2.68 -4.20 -5.57
N ASP A 138 -3.05 -3.86 -6.80
CA ASP A 138 -2.10 -3.60 -7.88
C ASP A 138 -1.38 -2.26 -7.65
N THR A 139 -0.04 -2.26 -7.70
CA THR A 139 0.78 -1.05 -7.57
C THR A 139 0.47 0.03 -8.62
N GLY A 140 -0.11 -0.35 -9.76
CA GLY A 140 -0.59 0.59 -10.77
C GLY A 140 -1.87 1.33 -10.41
N GLN A 141 -2.57 0.91 -9.34
CA GLN A 141 -3.84 1.51 -8.95
C GLN A 141 -3.63 2.80 -8.15
N PRO A 142 -4.30 3.93 -8.51
CA PRO A 142 -4.23 5.15 -7.73
C PRO A 142 -4.73 4.95 -6.31
N HIS A 143 -3.92 5.34 -5.34
CA HIS A 143 -4.27 5.26 -3.92
C HIS A 143 -3.62 6.39 -3.12
N GLY A 144 -4.12 6.60 -1.91
CA GLY A 144 -3.57 7.56 -0.96
C GLY A 144 -4.03 7.23 0.46
N VAL A 145 -3.32 7.76 1.45
CA VAL A 145 -3.72 7.67 2.87
C VAL A 145 -4.21 9.04 3.31
N ILE A 146 -5.48 9.12 3.66
CA ILE A 146 -6.16 10.37 3.96
C ILE A 146 -6.81 10.32 5.35
N GLU A 147 -7.12 11.46 5.91
CA GLU A 147 -7.94 11.56 7.12
C GLU A 147 -9.34 11.02 6.84
N ARG A 148 -9.92 10.29 7.80
CA ARG A 148 -11.17 9.54 7.60
C ARG A 148 -12.39 10.40 7.27
N SER A 149 -12.46 11.62 7.81
CA SER A 149 -13.56 12.54 7.52
C SER A 149 -13.35 13.38 6.26
N SER A 150 -12.11 13.42 5.72
CA SER A 150 -11.76 14.23 4.54
C SER A 150 -12.18 13.56 3.23
N GLN A 151 -12.41 14.35 2.20
CA GLN A 151 -12.78 13.86 0.86
C GLN A 151 -11.57 13.55 -0.04
N GLY A 152 -10.37 13.99 0.37
CA GLY A 152 -9.12 13.82 -0.34
C GLY A 152 -7.94 14.05 0.59
N PHE A 153 -6.74 14.10 0.04
CA PHE A 153 -5.54 14.43 0.82
C PHE A 153 -5.44 15.94 1.02
N ASP A 154 -5.31 16.35 2.28
CA ASP A 154 -4.94 17.70 2.67
C ASP A 154 -3.84 17.63 3.73
N ALA A 155 -2.71 18.30 3.51
CA ALA A 155 -1.60 18.33 4.46
C ALA A 155 -2.01 18.95 5.82
N ALA A 156 -3.02 19.81 5.85
CA ALA A 156 -3.54 20.41 7.09
C ALA A 156 -4.22 19.38 8.01
N ASP A 157 -4.64 18.23 7.49
CA ASP A 157 -5.21 17.13 8.28
C ASP A 157 -4.17 16.42 9.15
N PHE A 158 -2.88 16.71 8.92
CA PHE A 158 -1.73 16.10 9.59
C PHE A 158 -0.92 17.13 10.39
N PRO A 159 -1.51 17.80 11.40
CA PRO A 159 -0.87 18.88 12.12
C PRO A 159 0.34 18.39 12.93
N ALA A 160 1.34 19.26 13.07
CA ALA A 160 2.45 19.00 13.98
C ALA A 160 1.94 18.75 15.42
N GLY A 161 2.48 17.74 16.08
CA GLY A 161 2.09 17.37 17.44
C GLY A 161 0.95 16.36 17.55
N ARG A 162 0.25 16.04 16.46
CA ARG A 162 -0.64 14.87 16.39
C ARG A 162 0.11 13.70 15.78
N ASP A 163 0.10 12.54 16.44
CA ASP A 163 0.61 11.31 15.85
C ASP A 163 -0.40 10.77 14.82
N CYS A 164 -0.10 11.02 13.56
CA CYS A 164 -0.84 10.53 12.40
C CYS A 164 -0.02 9.51 11.60
N SER A 165 1.07 8.97 12.18
CA SER A 165 1.93 8.04 11.46
C SER A 165 1.36 6.63 11.50
N GLN A 166 1.30 5.97 10.34
CA GLN A 166 0.93 4.56 10.20
C GLN A 166 2.18 3.74 9.84
N VAL A 167 2.46 2.71 10.64
CA VAL A 167 3.52 1.73 10.37
C VAL A 167 2.89 0.48 9.80
N PHE A 168 3.49 -0.08 8.76
CA PHE A 168 2.98 -1.27 8.10
C PHE A 168 4.10 -2.15 7.53
N LEU A 169 3.84 -3.44 7.45
CA LEU A 169 4.64 -4.38 6.68
C LEU A 169 4.10 -4.43 5.25
N THR A 170 4.98 -4.48 4.27
CA THR A 170 4.63 -4.65 2.86
C THR A 170 5.39 -5.81 2.24
N TRP A 171 4.72 -6.57 1.37
CA TRP A 171 5.28 -7.61 0.51
C TRP A 171 5.00 -7.28 -0.94
N GLU A 172 6.00 -7.47 -1.79
CA GLU A 172 5.89 -7.32 -3.24
C GLU A 172 5.55 -8.69 -3.85
N LEU A 173 4.31 -8.87 -4.28
CA LEU A 173 3.86 -10.12 -4.87
C LEU A 173 3.95 -10.05 -6.38
N PRO A 174 4.61 -11.03 -7.05
CA PRO A 174 4.76 -10.99 -8.50
C PRO A 174 3.39 -11.14 -9.19
N ILE A 175 3.01 -10.14 -9.98
CA ILE A 175 1.73 -10.17 -10.74
C ILE A 175 1.75 -11.18 -11.87
N GLU A 176 2.92 -11.69 -12.29
CA GLU A 176 3.06 -12.80 -13.26
C GLU A 176 2.55 -14.11 -12.68
N SER A 177 2.38 -14.22 -11.37
CA SER A 177 1.62 -15.31 -10.75
C SER A 177 0.17 -15.27 -11.25
N ALA A 178 -0.28 -16.34 -11.90
CA ALA A 178 -1.63 -16.43 -12.44
C ALA A 178 -2.71 -16.23 -11.37
N ASP A 179 -2.44 -16.64 -10.14
CA ASP A 179 -3.38 -16.49 -9.03
C ASP A 179 -3.46 -15.05 -8.55
N VAL A 180 -2.32 -14.33 -8.44
CA VAL A 180 -2.28 -12.90 -8.10
C VAL A 180 -2.98 -12.08 -9.19
N ALA A 181 -2.64 -12.32 -10.47
CA ALA A 181 -3.28 -11.63 -11.58
C ALA A 181 -4.80 -11.83 -11.60
N ARG A 182 -5.25 -13.08 -11.38
CA ARG A 182 -6.68 -13.41 -11.32
C ARG A 182 -7.38 -12.72 -10.15
N ALA A 183 -6.77 -12.75 -8.96
CA ALA A 183 -7.33 -12.16 -7.75
C ALA A 183 -7.50 -10.64 -7.87
N LEU A 184 -6.62 -9.97 -8.61
CA LEU A 184 -6.65 -8.52 -8.83
C LEU A 184 -7.25 -8.12 -10.18
N ARG A 185 -7.76 -9.07 -10.97
CA ARG A 185 -8.30 -8.85 -12.33
C ARG A 185 -7.32 -8.16 -13.28
N ILE A 186 -6.04 -8.51 -13.19
CA ILE A 186 -5.02 -8.02 -14.10
C ILE A 186 -5.07 -8.86 -15.38
N ALA A 187 -5.30 -8.21 -16.53
CA ALA A 187 -5.23 -8.83 -17.85
C ALA A 187 -3.90 -8.52 -18.51
N PHE A 188 -3.27 -9.53 -19.13
CA PHE A 188 -2.05 -9.38 -19.92
C PHE A 188 -2.36 -9.34 -21.43
N ASP A 189 -1.40 -8.83 -22.20
CA ASP A 189 -1.46 -8.70 -23.67
C ASP A 189 -2.67 -7.89 -24.16
N THR A 190 -3.02 -6.86 -23.37
CA THR A 190 -4.15 -5.98 -23.68
C THR A 190 -3.80 -4.98 -24.78
N VAL A 191 -4.78 -4.69 -25.65
CA VAL A 191 -4.61 -3.71 -26.73
C VAL A 191 -4.68 -2.28 -26.14
N PRO A 192 -3.79 -1.35 -26.52
CA PRO A 192 -3.63 -0.03 -25.89
C PRO A 192 -4.83 0.93 -25.94
N SER A 193 -5.93 0.56 -26.59
CA SER A 193 -6.92 1.56 -27.05
C SER A 193 -7.93 2.06 -26.03
N CYS A 194 -8.18 1.37 -24.89
CA CYS A 194 -9.29 1.76 -23.99
C CYS A 194 -9.04 1.58 -22.49
N GLN A 195 -7.88 1.14 -22.08
CA GLN A 195 -7.60 0.81 -20.66
C GLN A 195 -6.36 1.53 -20.12
N VAL A 196 -6.30 1.66 -18.80
CA VAL A 196 -5.10 2.11 -18.11
C VAL A 196 -4.06 0.99 -18.16
N GLN A 197 -2.87 1.27 -18.70
CA GLN A 197 -1.81 0.28 -18.90
C GLN A 197 -0.46 0.81 -18.42
N PRO A 198 0.28 0.05 -17.61
CA PRO A 198 1.71 0.32 -17.41
C PRO A 198 2.50 -0.16 -18.64
N LEU A 199 3.21 0.75 -19.29
CA LEU A 199 4.13 0.48 -20.38
C LEU A 199 5.52 1.02 -19.99
N GLY A 200 6.43 0.10 -19.66
CA GLY A 200 7.74 0.49 -19.12
C GLY A 200 7.59 1.26 -17.81
N ALA A 201 8.26 2.41 -17.72
CA ALA A 201 8.24 3.28 -16.56
C ALA A 201 7.07 4.31 -16.56
N GLN A 202 5.99 4.05 -17.29
CA GLN A 202 4.90 5.02 -17.44
C GLN A 202 3.54 4.35 -17.49
N ILE A 203 2.53 4.98 -16.92
CA ILE A 203 1.14 4.56 -17.09
C ILE A 203 0.56 5.27 -18.33
N TRP A 204 -0.17 4.52 -19.12
CA TRP A 204 -0.87 4.98 -20.31
C TRP A 204 -2.37 4.80 -20.15
N ARG A 205 -3.13 5.78 -20.57
CA ARG A 205 -4.58 5.75 -20.61
C ARG A 205 -5.07 6.25 -21.97
N ASN A 206 -5.87 5.45 -22.67
CA ASN A 206 -6.36 5.79 -24.01
C ASN A 206 -5.22 6.11 -25.01
N GLY A 207 -4.08 5.42 -24.89
CA GLY A 207 -2.93 5.63 -25.78
C GLY A 207 -2.09 6.90 -25.47
N MET A 208 -2.35 7.58 -24.35
CA MET A 208 -1.59 8.75 -23.91
C MET A 208 -1.02 8.53 -22.49
N PRO A 209 0.15 9.13 -22.18
CA PRO A 209 0.67 9.14 -20.82
C PRO A 209 -0.34 9.71 -19.85
N ALA A 210 -0.50 9.07 -18.71
CA ALA A 210 -1.41 9.49 -17.66
C ALA A 210 -0.69 9.62 -16.33
N SER A 211 -1.12 10.58 -15.53
CA SER A 211 -0.65 10.83 -14.18
C SER A 211 -1.81 10.83 -13.20
N VAL A 212 -1.51 10.66 -11.93
CA VAL A 212 -2.49 10.75 -10.86
C VAL A 212 -2.51 12.17 -10.31
N CYS A 213 -3.69 12.78 -10.20
CA CYS A 213 -3.84 14.03 -9.47
C CYS A 213 -3.55 13.79 -7.97
N PRO A 214 -2.57 14.47 -7.37
CA PRO A 214 -2.15 14.21 -5.99
C PRO A 214 -3.19 14.55 -4.93
N ASP A 215 -4.18 15.41 -5.28
CA ASP A 215 -5.21 15.85 -4.35
C ASP A 215 -6.49 15.00 -4.43
N SER A 216 -6.84 14.51 -5.64
CA SER A 216 -8.09 13.78 -5.87
C SER A 216 -7.91 12.29 -6.18
N GLY A 217 -6.72 11.87 -6.53
CA GLY A 217 -6.40 10.51 -6.96
C GLY A 217 -6.99 10.11 -8.31
N ARG A 218 -7.57 11.04 -9.04
CA ARG A 218 -8.11 10.76 -10.38
C ARG A 218 -7.00 10.78 -11.42
N TRP A 219 -7.15 9.94 -12.43
CA TRP A 219 -6.30 10.02 -13.60
C TRP A 219 -6.51 11.34 -14.33
N TRP A 220 -5.44 12.03 -14.64
CA TRP A 220 -5.45 13.15 -15.55
C TRP A 220 -4.48 12.90 -16.70
N GLN A 221 -4.83 13.42 -17.86
CA GLN A 221 -3.96 13.43 -19.04
C GLN A 221 -3.33 14.81 -19.09
N GLY A 222 -2.00 14.87 -19.14
CA GLY A 222 -1.30 16.13 -19.36
C GLY A 222 -1.74 16.72 -20.69
N ALA A 223 -1.90 18.03 -20.71
CA ALA A 223 -2.22 18.78 -21.94
C ALA A 223 -1.07 18.71 -22.95
#